data_ba47bbe179ad4cd7cf8ed70b5b8c6ae2
#
_entry.id   ba47bbe179ad4cd7cf8ed70b5b8c6ae2
#
_cell.length_a   1.000
_cell.length_b   1.000
_cell.length_c   1.000
_cell.angle_alpha   90.00
_cell.angle_beta   90.00
_cell.angle_gamma   90.00
#
_symmetry.space_group_name_H-M   'P 1'
#
loop_
_entity.id
_entity.type
_entity.pdbx_description
1 polymer ?
#
loop_
_entity_poly.entity_id
_entity_poly.type
_entity_poly.pdbx_seq_one_letter_code
_entity_poly.pdbx_strand_id
1 'polypeptide(L)'
;MKHVGLNVAADPLFSSSYTGVNAGLVIVTADDPGCHSSQNEQDNRYYARAAKLPLVEPSDSQEALDFTRMAFELSEEYDTPVLLRVTTRIAHGKSPVTAGERTEATAPAYERSMTKYVLVPAVALPRHAAVEERLARLQAYAESSPMNRIEWGSRKLGIISSGAAYQYAREVLGDEASYLKLGMSYPFPDALARSFISQVEQVIVVEELEPFLEQAVRALGMGAEHPIEGKSLIPRTGELDSRTVALSIAPALAAAKGGPVAVDLGPADAPVDMADSGAFGTAAAGELAGLLAPGREVEQVVGRPPMFCAGCPHRGVFYELGRLPVMVSGDIGCYALGAMPPFSAMDTCIDMGASIAAGLGFQTALDILKPDKPKRTVAVIGDSTFFHSGMTGLLDAAYNGVGVITIILDNRITAMTGHQENPGSGFTLSGAPAREAELETLVRAIGIEMVQTVDPFDLAQVREAIESAMGNPGPSVIIARGPCALLRRLAVRRPAYQVDQDTCRKCKACLHVACPA
;
A
#
# COMPACT_ATOMS: atom_id res chain seq x y z
N MET A 1 -2.58 -7.27 -3.68
CA MET A 1 -3.11 -6.40 -2.60
C MET A 1 -2.06 -5.38 -2.20
N LYS A 2 -2.45 -4.27 -1.58
CA LYS A 2 -1.52 -3.31 -0.98
C LYS A 2 -0.93 -3.90 0.32
N HIS A 3 0.21 -3.36 0.81
CA HIS A 3 0.86 -3.84 2.03
C HIS A 3 -0.09 -3.95 3.25
N VAL A 4 -0.96 -2.95 3.46
CA VAL A 4 -1.97 -3.00 4.53
C VAL A 4 -3.00 -4.13 4.34
N GLY A 5 -3.29 -4.50 3.08
CA GLY A 5 -4.15 -5.66 2.78
C GLY A 5 -3.47 -6.98 3.15
N LEU A 6 -2.14 -7.07 3.01
CA LEU A 6 -1.39 -8.23 3.45
C LEU A 6 -1.41 -8.37 4.98
N ASN A 7 -1.35 -7.25 5.72
CA ASN A 7 -1.50 -7.25 7.18
C ASN A 7 -2.84 -7.84 7.60
N VAL A 8 -3.94 -7.49 6.92
CA VAL A 8 -5.28 -8.04 7.19
C VAL A 8 -5.36 -9.53 6.84
N ALA A 9 -4.64 -9.97 5.81
CA ALA A 9 -4.58 -11.35 5.35
C ALA A 9 -3.43 -12.16 5.99
N ALA A 10 -2.80 -11.68 7.07
CA ALA A 10 -1.62 -12.31 7.65
C ALA A 10 -1.88 -13.74 8.11
N ASP A 11 -2.94 -14.00 8.84
CA ASP A 11 -3.25 -15.36 9.33
C ASP A 11 -3.53 -16.35 8.18
N PRO A 12 -4.37 -16.05 7.18
CA PRO A 12 -4.48 -16.87 5.98
C PRO A 12 -3.15 -17.10 5.26
N LEU A 13 -2.28 -16.06 5.19
CA LEU A 13 -0.97 -16.17 4.56
C LEU A 13 -0.08 -17.20 5.26
N PHE A 14 0.05 -17.12 6.60
CA PHE A 14 0.84 -18.04 7.40
C PHE A 14 0.27 -19.45 7.34
N SER A 15 -1.04 -19.59 7.43
CA SER A 15 -1.72 -20.89 7.36
C SER A 15 -1.58 -21.56 5.99
N SER A 16 -1.64 -20.78 4.89
CA SER A 16 -1.44 -21.30 3.53
C SER A 16 -0.01 -21.81 3.28
N SER A 17 0.99 -21.25 3.96
CA SER A 17 2.35 -21.79 3.95
C SER A 17 2.39 -23.24 4.49
N TYR A 18 1.59 -23.56 5.49
CA TYR A 18 1.50 -24.90 6.06
C TYR A 18 0.66 -25.85 5.21
N THR A 19 -0.51 -25.41 4.75
CA THR A 19 -1.40 -26.27 3.92
C THR A 19 -0.81 -26.53 2.55
N GLY A 20 0.01 -25.61 2.02
CA GLY A 20 0.39 -25.65 0.63
C GLY A 20 -0.77 -25.31 -0.30
N VAL A 21 -0.64 -25.69 -1.55
CA VAL A 21 -1.59 -25.40 -2.62
C VAL A 21 -2.10 -26.65 -3.30
N ASN A 22 -3.18 -26.56 -4.08
CA ASN A 22 -3.63 -27.63 -4.97
C ASN A 22 -3.37 -27.25 -6.43
N ALA A 23 -3.41 -25.96 -6.73
CA ALA A 23 -2.99 -25.35 -7.99
C ALA A 23 -2.18 -24.10 -7.64
N GLY A 24 -1.42 -23.57 -8.56
CA GLY A 24 -0.53 -22.44 -8.32
C GLY A 24 -1.24 -21.24 -7.71
N LEU A 25 -0.67 -20.69 -6.64
CA LEU A 25 -1.17 -19.51 -5.93
C LEU A 25 -0.08 -18.43 -5.88
N VAL A 26 -0.30 -17.34 -6.60
CA VAL A 26 0.56 -16.16 -6.59
C VAL A 26 -0.16 -15.03 -5.88
N ILE A 27 0.47 -14.51 -4.83
CA ILE A 27 -0.05 -13.40 -4.04
C ILE A 27 0.72 -12.14 -4.42
N VAL A 28 0.09 -11.26 -5.20
CA VAL A 28 0.67 -9.97 -5.56
C VAL A 28 0.51 -9.01 -4.38
N THR A 29 1.63 -8.48 -3.89
CA THR A 29 1.66 -7.48 -2.83
C THR A 29 2.43 -6.24 -3.28
N ALA A 30 1.91 -5.06 -2.95
CA ALA A 30 2.48 -3.78 -3.36
C ALA A 30 2.85 -2.93 -2.14
N ASP A 31 4.14 -2.63 -2.00
CA ASP A 31 4.64 -1.64 -1.05
C ASP A 31 4.60 -0.24 -1.66
N ASP A 32 4.55 0.77 -0.81
CA ASP A 32 4.42 2.17 -1.21
C ASP A 32 5.52 3.03 -0.57
N PRO A 33 6.79 2.88 -1.03
CA PRO A 33 7.87 3.76 -0.62
C PRO A 33 7.50 5.22 -0.91
N GLY A 34 7.73 6.11 0.06
CA GLY A 34 7.33 7.52 -0.03
C GLY A 34 5.88 7.79 0.37
N CYS A 35 5.11 6.80 0.78
CA CYS A 35 3.72 6.96 1.25
C CYS A 35 2.81 7.73 0.28
N HIS A 36 2.97 7.56 -1.04
CA HIS A 36 2.20 8.30 -2.06
C HIS A 36 0.68 8.16 -1.88
N SER A 37 0.23 7.03 -1.36
CA SER A 37 -1.18 6.75 -1.06
C SER A 37 -1.33 5.83 0.15
N SER A 38 -0.47 5.97 1.15
CA SER A 38 -0.41 5.11 2.35
C SER A 38 -0.30 5.94 3.61
N GLN A 39 -0.70 5.35 4.74
CA GLN A 39 -0.57 5.95 6.07
C GLN A 39 0.80 5.68 6.72
N ASN A 40 1.59 4.79 6.16
CA ASN A 40 2.95 4.47 6.60
C ASN A 40 3.71 3.75 5.48
N GLU A 41 5.02 3.62 5.64
CA GLU A 41 5.88 2.75 4.85
C GLU A 41 5.97 1.38 5.51
N GLN A 42 5.85 0.31 4.71
CA GLN A 42 6.00 -1.06 5.18
C GLN A 42 6.79 -1.87 4.16
N ASP A 43 7.47 -2.90 4.63
CA ASP A 43 8.28 -3.79 3.80
C ASP A 43 7.74 -5.21 3.89
N ASN A 44 6.99 -5.61 2.89
CA ASN A 44 6.34 -6.92 2.84
C ASN A 44 7.31 -8.09 2.62
N ARG A 45 8.58 -7.83 2.33
CA ARG A 45 9.61 -8.87 2.26
C ARG A 45 9.75 -9.62 3.59
N TYR A 46 9.52 -8.93 4.71
CA TYR A 46 9.52 -9.58 6.03
C TYR A 46 8.37 -10.56 6.23
N TYR A 47 7.23 -10.36 5.57
CA TYR A 47 6.14 -11.36 5.56
C TYR A 47 6.57 -12.64 4.85
N ALA A 48 7.24 -12.53 3.70
CA ALA A 48 7.79 -13.69 3.00
C ALA A 48 8.72 -14.50 3.90
N ARG A 49 9.65 -13.82 4.57
CA ARG A 49 10.60 -14.42 5.50
C ARG A 49 9.92 -15.07 6.70
N ALA A 50 8.97 -14.39 7.32
CA ALA A 50 8.26 -14.88 8.50
C ALA A 50 7.36 -16.08 8.19
N ALA A 51 6.65 -16.04 7.05
CA ALA A 51 5.77 -17.12 6.59
C ALA A 51 6.51 -18.22 5.81
N LYS A 52 7.84 -18.06 5.56
CA LYS A 52 8.69 -19.02 4.80
C LYS A 52 8.17 -19.27 3.39
N LEU A 53 7.75 -18.20 2.72
CA LEU A 53 7.24 -18.21 1.35
C LEU A 53 8.28 -17.65 0.38
N PRO A 54 8.44 -18.23 -0.83
CA PRO A 54 9.32 -17.63 -1.83
C PRO A 54 8.81 -16.25 -2.24
N LEU A 55 9.76 -15.33 -2.44
CA LEU A 55 9.51 -13.95 -2.81
C LEU A 55 10.18 -13.62 -4.14
N VAL A 56 9.40 -13.08 -5.07
CA VAL A 56 9.89 -12.61 -6.37
C VAL A 56 9.61 -11.12 -6.54
N GLU A 57 10.59 -10.39 -7.09
CA GLU A 57 10.57 -8.93 -7.22
C GLU A 57 10.98 -8.51 -8.63
N PRO A 58 10.00 -8.28 -9.53
CA PRO A 58 10.29 -7.81 -10.87
C PRO A 58 10.83 -6.38 -10.86
N SER A 59 11.72 -6.07 -11.81
CA SER A 59 12.31 -4.75 -11.98
C SER A 59 11.67 -3.92 -13.09
N ASP A 60 10.84 -4.53 -13.92
CA ASP A 60 10.10 -3.87 -15.01
C ASP A 60 8.84 -4.65 -15.40
N SER A 61 8.12 -4.16 -16.42
CA SER A 61 6.87 -4.79 -16.88
C SER A 61 7.08 -6.14 -17.55
N GLN A 62 8.23 -6.37 -18.23
CA GLN A 62 8.52 -7.66 -18.83
C GLN A 62 8.80 -8.71 -17.76
N GLU A 63 9.63 -8.37 -16.77
CA GLU A 63 9.86 -9.26 -15.63
C GLU A 63 8.58 -9.50 -14.81
N ALA A 64 7.70 -8.48 -14.67
CA ALA A 64 6.41 -8.68 -14.00
C ALA A 64 5.56 -9.74 -14.71
N LEU A 65 5.56 -9.77 -16.05
CA LEU A 65 4.89 -10.81 -16.84
C LEU A 65 5.57 -12.17 -16.69
N ASP A 66 6.88 -12.22 -16.89
CA ASP A 66 7.64 -13.47 -16.92
C ASP A 66 7.71 -14.11 -15.52
N PHE A 67 7.98 -13.31 -14.49
CA PHE A 67 8.03 -13.80 -13.11
C PHE A 67 6.66 -14.24 -12.59
N THR A 68 5.57 -13.63 -13.06
CA THR A 68 4.22 -14.11 -12.72
C THR A 68 4.01 -15.53 -13.23
N ARG A 69 4.43 -15.85 -14.47
CA ARG A 69 4.36 -17.20 -15.02
C ARG A 69 5.20 -18.18 -14.23
N MET A 70 6.48 -17.82 -14.01
CA MET A 70 7.42 -18.64 -13.23
C MET A 70 6.95 -18.82 -11.78
N ALA A 71 6.28 -17.83 -11.20
CA ALA A 71 5.73 -17.90 -9.84
C ALA A 71 4.60 -18.93 -9.72
N PHE A 72 3.76 -19.09 -10.75
CA PHE A 72 2.76 -20.17 -10.78
C PHE A 72 3.42 -21.54 -10.87
N GLU A 73 4.40 -21.71 -11.75
CA GLU A 73 5.16 -22.96 -11.87
C GLU A 73 5.88 -23.30 -10.55
N LEU A 74 6.55 -22.32 -9.95
CA LEU A 74 7.22 -22.45 -8.66
C LEU A 74 6.24 -22.84 -7.54
N SER A 75 5.06 -22.23 -7.54
CA SER A 75 4.02 -22.52 -6.55
C SER A 75 3.56 -23.98 -6.62
N GLU A 76 3.33 -24.49 -7.81
CA GLU A 76 2.89 -25.87 -8.03
C GLU A 76 4.00 -26.88 -7.71
N GLU A 77 5.21 -26.64 -8.18
CA GLU A 77 6.35 -27.53 -7.98
C GLU A 77 6.73 -27.68 -6.49
N TYR A 78 6.67 -26.57 -5.76
CA TYR A 78 7.08 -26.53 -4.35
C TYR A 78 5.92 -26.61 -3.35
N ASP A 79 4.68 -26.80 -3.82
CA ASP A 79 3.48 -26.90 -2.95
C ASP A 79 3.38 -25.72 -1.98
N THR A 80 3.46 -24.47 -2.47
CA THR A 80 3.51 -23.27 -1.64
C THR A 80 2.95 -22.05 -2.36
N PRO A 81 2.28 -21.11 -1.69
CA PRO A 81 2.07 -19.78 -2.26
C PRO A 81 3.39 -19.09 -2.59
N VAL A 82 3.40 -18.24 -3.61
CA VAL A 82 4.52 -17.36 -3.96
C VAL A 82 4.11 -15.92 -3.77
N LEU A 83 4.92 -15.13 -3.07
CA LEU A 83 4.73 -13.70 -2.99
C LEU A 83 5.42 -13.03 -4.20
N LEU A 84 4.65 -12.30 -5.00
CA LEU A 84 5.16 -11.40 -6.02
C LEU A 84 5.04 -9.98 -5.50
N ARG A 85 6.19 -9.38 -5.15
CA ARG A 85 6.25 -8.05 -4.59
C ARG A 85 6.58 -7.02 -5.67
N VAL A 86 5.78 -5.98 -5.70
CA VAL A 86 6.03 -4.78 -6.51
C VAL A 86 6.07 -3.56 -5.61
N THR A 87 6.73 -2.50 -6.05
CA THR A 87 6.64 -1.18 -5.45
C THR A 87 5.83 -0.24 -6.34
N THR A 88 5.56 0.96 -5.86
CA THR A 88 4.72 1.95 -6.54
C THR A 88 5.12 2.13 -8.01
N ARG A 89 6.42 2.22 -8.33
CA ARG A 89 6.89 2.44 -9.72
C ARG A 89 6.60 1.25 -10.62
N ILE A 90 6.82 0.04 -10.15
CA ILE A 90 6.49 -1.16 -10.95
C ILE A 90 4.98 -1.28 -11.15
N ALA A 91 4.18 -0.99 -10.11
CA ALA A 91 2.72 -1.07 -10.18
C ALA A 91 2.09 -0.02 -11.13
N HIS A 92 2.69 1.17 -11.23
CA HIS A 92 2.23 2.27 -12.08
C HIS A 92 3.01 2.42 -13.39
N GLY A 93 4.19 1.80 -13.50
CA GLY A 93 5.02 1.81 -14.69
C GLY A 93 4.32 1.15 -15.88
N LYS A 94 4.64 1.62 -17.08
CA LYS A 94 4.17 1.05 -18.34
C LYS A 94 5.33 0.98 -19.30
N SER A 95 5.65 -0.23 -19.77
CA SER A 95 6.62 -0.45 -20.82
C SER A 95 6.11 -1.50 -21.81
N PRO A 96 6.61 -1.53 -23.04
CA PRO A 96 6.29 -2.59 -23.97
C PRO A 96 6.70 -3.95 -23.41
N VAL A 97 5.84 -4.96 -23.60
CA VAL A 97 6.10 -6.34 -23.21
C VAL A 97 5.94 -7.27 -24.41
N THR A 98 6.76 -8.29 -24.46
CA THR A 98 6.61 -9.39 -25.41
C THR A 98 5.76 -10.46 -24.76
N ALA A 99 4.50 -10.57 -25.19
CA ALA A 99 3.62 -11.63 -24.73
C ALA A 99 4.06 -12.96 -25.35
N GLY A 100 4.31 -13.98 -24.52
CA GLY A 100 4.53 -15.34 -25.01
C GLY A 100 3.22 -16.00 -25.47
N GLU A 101 3.32 -17.23 -25.96
CA GLU A 101 2.15 -18.04 -26.27
C GLU A 101 1.36 -18.42 -25.01
N ARG A 102 0.04 -18.50 -25.15
CA ARG A 102 -0.82 -18.97 -24.06
C ARG A 102 -0.62 -20.46 -23.86
N THR A 103 -0.20 -20.86 -22.69
CA THR A 103 -0.16 -22.26 -22.28
C THR A 103 -1.49 -22.63 -21.62
N GLU A 104 -2.15 -23.67 -22.12
CA GLU A 104 -3.32 -24.22 -21.45
C GLU A 104 -2.85 -25.12 -20.31
N ALA A 105 -3.15 -24.71 -19.09
CA ALA A 105 -2.90 -25.53 -17.91
C ALA A 105 -4.16 -26.34 -17.57
N THR A 106 -3.98 -27.63 -17.30
CA THR A 106 -5.04 -28.46 -16.76
C THR A 106 -5.00 -28.33 -15.23
N ALA A 107 -6.07 -27.82 -14.64
CA ALA A 107 -6.14 -27.72 -13.19
C ALA A 107 -6.08 -29.15 -12.59
N PRO A 108 -5.19 -29.40 -11.60
CA PRO A 108 -5.12 -30.68 -10.94
C PRO A 108 -6.43 -30.98 -10.19
N ALA A 109 -6.85 -32.23 -10.20
CA ALA A 109 -8.03 -32.65 -9.44
C ALA A 109 -7.79 -32.44 -7.94
N TYR A 110 -8.80 -31.90 -7.24
CA TYR A 110 -8.72 -31.78 -5.79
C TYR A 110 -8.83 -33.15 -5.13
N GLU A 111 -7.83 -33.52 -4.34
CA GLU A 111 -7.83 -34.70 -3.49
C GLU A 111 -8.00 -34.28 -2.03
N ARG A 112 -9.02 -34.88 -1.37
CA ARG A 112 -9.24 -34.62 0.05
C ARG A 112 -8.09 -35.19 0.88
N SER A 113 -7.40 -34.36 1.63
CA SER A 113 -6.32 -34.73 2.53
C SER A 113 -6.46 -34.04 3.89
N MET A 114 -6.84 -34.81 4.90
CA MET A 114 -6.94 -34.31 6.27
C MET A 114 -5.57 -33.89 6.83
N THR A 115 -4.52 -34.61 6.45
CA THR A 115 -3.14 -34.35 6.90
C THR A 115 -2.48 -33.17 6.19
N LYS A 116 -3.10 -32.67 5.12
CA LYS A 116 -2.60 -31.48 4.40
C LYS A 116 -3.41 -30.24 4.75
N TYR A 117 -4.74 -30.30 4.71
CA TYR A 117 -5.60 -29.12 4.72
C TYR A 117 -6.27 -28.82 6.06
N VAL A 118 -6.17 -29.71 7.06
CA VAL A 118 -6.78 -29.49 8.38
C VAL A 118 -5.70 -29.23 9.43
N LEU A 119 -5.42 -27.96 9.70
CA LEU A 119 -4.36 -27.53 10.62
C LEU A 119 -4.80 -27.63 12.10
N VAL A 120 -4.92 -28.87 12.59
CA VAL A 120 -5.02 -29.15 14.04
C VAL A 120 -3.60 -29.41 14.60
N PRO A 121 -3.35 -29.27 15.91
CA PRO A 121 -2.00 -29.44 16.49
C PRO A 121 -1.26 -30.71 16.06
N ALA A 122 -1.95 -31.82 15.95
CA ALA A 122 -1.37 -33.11 15.53
C ALA A 122 -0.89 -33.12 14.06
N VAL A 123 -1.47 -32.25 13.22
CA VAL A 123 -1.11 -32.09 11.80
C VAL A 123 -0.12 -30.93 11.60
N ALA A 124 -0.25 -29.87 12.37
CA ALA A 124 0.56 -28.67 12.21
C ALA A 124 2.06 -28.93 12.38
N LEU A 125 2.48 -29.75 13.32
CA LEU A 125 3.91 -30.05 13.56
C LEU A 125 4.56 -30.81 12.39
N PRO A 126 3.99 -31.90 11.86
CA PRO A 126 4.48 -32.52 10.63
C PRO A 126 4.50 -31.58 9.42
N ARG A 127 3.48 -30.71 9.28
CA ARG A 127 3.45 -29.71 8.22
C ARG A 127 4.56 -28.66 8.39
N HIS A 128 4.91 -28.28 9.62
CA HIS A 128 6.04 -27.42 9.87
C HIS A 128 7.37 -28.04 9.36
N ALA A 129 7.60 -29.32 9.62
CA ALA A 129 8.77 -30.02 9.08
C ALA A 129 8.81 -29.97 7.53
N ALA A 130 7.66 -30.20 6.88
CA ALA A 130 7.56 -30.09 5.42
C ALA A 130 7.82 -28.65 4.91
N VAL A 131 7.45 -27.63 5.66
CA VAL A 131 7.78 -26.23 5.34
C VAL A 131 9.30 -25.99 5.38
N GLU A 132 10.01 -26.54 6.38
CA GLU A 132 11.46 -26.40 6.49
C GLU A 132 12.19 -27.15 5.36
N GLU A 133 11.79 -28.37 5.05
CA GLU A 133 12.35 -29.11 3.91
C GLU A 133 12.12 -28.40 2.59
N ARG A 134 10.94 -27.84 2.40
CA ARG A 134 10.60 -27.03 1.22
C ARG A 134 11.47 -25.78 1.15
N LEU A 135 11.67 -25.08 2.27
CA LEU A 135 12.51 -23.90 2.32
C LEU A 135 13.96 -24.22 1.90
N ALA A 136 14.50 -25.35 2.35
CA ALA A 136 15.83 -25.80 1.92
C ALA A 136 15.92 -26.09 0.41
N ARG A 137 14.87 -26.70 -0.17
CA ARG A 137 14.77 -26.93 -1.63
C ARG A 137 14.67 -25.60 -2.39
N LEU A 138 13.86 -24.65 -1.91
CA LEU A 138 13.74 -23.32 -2.48
C LEU A 138 15.05 -22.54 -2.40
N GLN A 139 15.81 -22.69 -1.32
CA GLN A 139 17.17 -22.14 -1.19
C GLN A 139 18.10 -22.67 -2.31
N ALA A 140 18.10 -23.98 -2.53
CA ALA A 140 18.89 -24.58 -3.59
C ALA A 140 18.44 -24.11 -4.99
N TYR A 141 17.14 -23.93 -5.21
CA TYR A 141 16.61 -23.38 -6.45
C TYR A 141 17.05 -21.93 -6.67
N ALA A 142 17.02 -21.09 -5.62
CA ALA A 142 17.41 -19.68 -5.71
C ALA A 142 18.84 -19.47 -6.23
N GLU A 143 19.75 -20.43 -5.94
CA GLU A 143 21.16 -20.37 -6.39
C GLU A 143 21.31 -20.43 -7.92
N SER A 144 20.39 -21.07 -8.61
CA SER A 144 20.42 -21.25 -10.06
C SER A 144 19.16 -20.73 -10.77
N SER A 145 18.32 -20.02 -10.07
CA SER A 145 17.09 -19.46 -10.61
C SER A 145 17.37 -18.52 -11.79
N PRO A 146 16.70 -18.68 -12.92
CA PRO A 146 16.84 -17.76 -14.05
C PRO A 146 16.34 -16.35 -13.77
N MET A 147 15.62 -16.14 -12.66
CA MET A 147 15.23 -14.81 -12.19
C MET A 147 16.41 -14.04 -11.57
N ASN A 148 17.46 -14.74 -11.11
CA ASN A 148 18.68 -14.17 -10.55
C ASN A 148 19.78 -14.16 -11.59
N ARG A 149 20.49 -13.05 -11.75
CA ARG A 149 21.55 -12.96 -12.74
C ARG A 149 22.70 -12.08 -12.26
N ILE A 150 23.89 -12.39 -12.76
CA ILE A 150 25.07 -11.53 -12.61
C ILE A 150 25.33 -10.84 -13.94
N GLU A 151 25.47 -9.54 -13.89
CA GLU A 151 25.89 -8.71 -15.03
C GLU A 151 27.26 -8.11 -14.70
N TRP A 152 28.25 -8.48 -15.50
CA TRP A 152 29.62 -8.06 -15.25
C TRP A 152 29.96 -6.76 -15.99
N GLY A 153 30.39 -5.77 -15.22
CA GLY A 153 31.04 -4.54 -15.66
C GLY A 153 32.35 -4.37 -14.91
N SER A 154 32.61 -3.18 -14.35
CA SER A 154 33.75 -2.93 -13.48
C SER A 154 33.70 -3.80 -12.23
N ARG A 155 34.83 -4.42 -11.90
CA ARG A 155 35.00 -5.23 -10.68
C ARG A 155 35.34 -4.40 -9.43
N LYS A 156 35.57 -3.11 -9.58
CA LYS A 156 35.80 -2.22 -8.46
C LYS A 156 34.60 -2.05 -7.57
N LEU A 157 33.42 -2.11 -8.18
CA LEU A 157 32.15 -1.91 -7.49
C LEU A 157 31.16 -2.99 -7.89
N GLY A 158 30.62 -3.69 -6.91
CA GLY A 158 29.50 -4.61 -7.05
C GLY A 158 28.23 -4.02 -6.47
N ILE A 159 27.13 -4.12 -7.21
CA ILE A 159 25.79 -3.73 -6.76
C ILE A 159 24.95 -4.99 -6.57
N ILE A 160 24.32 -5.12 -5.40
CA ILE A 160 23.31 -6.15 -5.13
C ILE A 160 21.97 -5.44 -4.98
N SER A 161 20.99 -5.82 -5.81
CA SER A 161 19.71 -5.11 -5.86
C SER A 161 18.56 -5.99 -6.36
N SER A 162 17.31 -5.57 -6.10
CA SER A 162 16.07 -6.17 -6.59
C SER A 162 15.06 -5.09 -6.99
N GLY A 163 14.00 -5.50 -7.70
CA GLY A 163 12.89 -4.61 -8.04
C GLY A 163 13.30 -3.35 -8.79
N ALA A 164 12.58 -2.24 -8.58
CA ALA A 164 12.85 -0.96 -9.23
C ALA A 164 14.23 -0.38 -8.91
N ALA A 165 14.73 -0.63 -7.70
CA ALA A 165 16.03 -0.13 -7.25
C ALA A 165 17.20 -0.59 -8.14
N TYR A 166 17.08 -1.80 -8.75
CA TYR A 166 18.05 -2.28 -9.72
C TYR A 166 18.11 -1.37 -10.95
N GLN A 167 16.96 -0.95 -11.50
CA GLN A 167 16.91 -0.10 -12.69
C GLN A 167 17.60 1.25 -12.43
N TYR A 168 17.36 1.86 -11.27
CA TYR A 168 18.00 3.12 -10.89
C TYR A 168 19.51 2.99 -10.77
N ALA A 169 19.97 1.92 -10.12
CA ALA A 169 21.41 1.66 -10.00
C ALA A 169 22.05 1.43 -11.38
N ARG A 170 21.35 0.69 -12.26
CA ARG A 170 21.82 0.40 -13.61
C ARG A 170 21.88 1.63 -14.49
N GLU A 171 20.89 2.51 -14.39
CA GLU A 171 20.84 3.80 -15.11
C GLU A 171 21.99 4.71 -14.68
N VAL A 172 22.26 4.79 -13.38
CA VAL A 172 23.28 5.68 -12.83
C VAL A 172 24.70 5.21 -13.14
N LEU A 173 24.95 3.90 -13.02
CA LEU A 173 26.31 3.37 -13.05
C LEU A 173 26.70 2.71 -14.36
N GLY A 174 25.74 2.30 -15.19
CA GLY A 174 26.02 1.61 -16.44
C GLY A 174 27.03 0.46 -16.24
N ASP A 175 28.10 0.45 -17.02
CA ASP A 175 29.16 -0.57 -16.95
C ASP A 175 30.28 -0.24 -15.93
N GLU A 176 30.14 0.86 -15.18
CA GLU A 176 31.05 1.27 -14.11
C GLU A 176 30.93 0.39 -12.85
N ALA A 177 29.90 -0.46 -12.79
CA ALA A 177 29.70 -1.46 -11.75
C ALA A 177 29.37 -2.82 -12.32
N SER A 178 29.53 -3.85 -11.50
CA SER A 178 28.98 -5.18 -11.73
C SER A 178 27.71 -5.34 -10.88
N TYR A 179 26.75 -6.16 -11.34
CA TYR A 179 25.45 -6.29 -10.68
C TYR A 179 25.15 -7.75 -10.36
N LEU A 180 24.69 -8.01 -9.16
CA LEU A 180 23.89 -9.18 -8.81
C LEU A 180 22.44 -8.71 -8.70
N LYS A 181 21.67 -8.93 -9.76
CA LYS A 181 20.25 -8.65 -9.82
C LYS A 181 19.47 -9.84 -9.29
N LEU A 182 18.71 -9.62 -8.23
CA LEU A 182 17.88 -10.63 -7.60
C LEU A 182 16.42 -10.44 -8.04
N GLY A 183 15.90 -11.38 -8.81
CA GLY A 183 14.47 -11.47 -9.11
C GLY A 183 13.75 -12.36 -8.11
N MET A 184 14.43 -13.39 -7.60
CA MET A 184 14.01 -14.14 -6.41
C MET A 184 14.90 -13.72 -5.23
N SER A 185 14.34 -12.90 -4.34
CA SER A 185 15.07 -12.29 -3.23
C SER A 185 14.96 -13.08 -1.91
N TYR A 186 14.01 -14.00 -1.83
CA TYR A 186 13.86 -14.92 -0.70
C TYR A 186 13.35 -16.30 -1.18
N PRO A 187 13.94 -17.42 -0.72
CA PRO A 187 15.18 -17.49 0.06
C PRO A 187 16.38 -16.81 -0.65
N PHE A 188 17.28 -16.23 0.14
CA PHE A 188 18.44 -15.51 -0.40
C PHE A 188 19.47 -16.49 -0.98
N PRO A 189 20.01 -16.28 -2.20
CA PRO A 189 20.96 -17.20 -2.84
C PRO A 189 22.38 -16.99 -2.30
N ASP A 190 22.71 -17.62 -1.19
CA ASP A 190 23.96 -17.41 -0.44
C ASP A 190 25.22 -17.72 -1.27
N ALA A 191 25.23 -18.85 -1.99
CA ALA A 191 26.40 -19.26 -2.76
C ALA A 191 26.62 -18.36 -3.99
N LEU A 192 25.55 -17.99 -4.70
CA LEU A 192 25.59 -17.05 -5.81
C LEU A 192 26.11 -15.68 -5.35
N ALA A 193 25.61 -15.19 -4.21
CA ALA A 193 26.05 -13.92 -3.64
C ALA A 193 27.50 -13.96 -3.20
N ARG A 194 27.97 -15.04 -2.55
CA ARG A 194 29.39 -15.22 -2.20
C ARG A 194 30.28 -15.23 -3.44
N SER A 195 29.87 -15.95 -4.48
CA SER A 195 30.60 -16.00 -5.75
C SER A 195 30.71 -14.63 -6.42
N PHE A 196 29.65 -13.82 -6.33
CA PHE A 196 29.67 -12.44 -6.84
C PHE A 196 30.59 -11.54 -6.01
N ILE A 197 30.38 -11.52 -4.68
CA ILE A 197 31.14 -10.67 -3.74
C ILE A 197 32.65 -10.92 -3.84
N SER A 198 33.08 -12.19 -3.91
CA SER A 198 34.49 -12.54 -4.02
C SER A 198 35.20 -12.05 -5.29
N GLN A 199 34.43 -11.55 -6.27
CA GLN A 199 34.96 -11.08 -7.55
C GLN A 199 34.91 -9.56 -7.72
N VAL A 200 34.52 -8.82 -6.70
CA VAL A 200 34.45 -7.34 -6.68
C VAL A 200 35.22 -6.80 -5.47
N GLU A 201 35.72 -5.58 -5.57
CA GLU A 201 36.52 -4.98 -4.48
C GLU A 201 35.63 -4.46 -3.33
N GLN A 202 34.45 -3.91 -3.67
CA GLN A 202 33.48 -3.32 -2.74
C GLN A 202 32.06 -3.64 -3.17
N VAL A 203 31.15 -3.75 -2.23
CA VAL A 203 29.72 -4.01 -2.50
C VAL A 203 28.85 -2.89 -1.94
N ILE A 204 27.89 -2.44 -2.73
CA ILE A 204 26.77 -1.59 -2.26
C ILE A 204 25.47 -2.33 -2.49
N VAL A 205 24.66 -2.46 -1.43
CA VAL A 205 23.30 -2.98 -1.53
C VAL A 205 22.35 -1.81 -1.76
N VAL A 206 21.71 -1.80 -2.93
CA VAL A 206 20.73 -0.77 -3.32
C VAL A 206 19.34 -1.36 -3.25
N GLU A 207 18.57 -0.97 -2.25
CA GLU A 207 17.20 -1.44 -2.02
C GLU A 207 16.35 -0.35 -1.38
N GLU A 208 15.04 -0.38 -1.65
CA GLU A 208 14.07 0.51 -1.00
C GLU A 208 13.72 -0.01 0.40
N LEU A 209 13.22 0.90 1.26
CA LEU A 209 12.71 0.61 2.61
C LEU A 209 13.77 -0.01 3.53
N GLU A 210 13.49 -1.16 4.12
CA GLU A 210 14.31 -1.78 5.16
C GLU A 210 15.55 -2.51 4.59
N PRO A 211 16.59 -2.75 5.42
CA PRO A 211 17.81 -3.44 5.00
C PRO A 211 17.62 -4.96 4.88
N PHE A 212 16.68 -5.41 4.03
CA PHE A 212 16.35 -6.83 3.89
C PHE A 212 17.46 -7.63 3.19
N LEU A 213 17.90 -7.14 2.02
CA LEU A 213 19.01 -7.73 1.28
C LEU A 213 20.34 -7.47 1.97
N GLU A 214 20.54 -6.25 2.48
CA GLU A 214 21.76 -5.91 3.21
C GLU A 214 22.00 -6.84 4.41
N GLN A 215 20.96 -7.15 5.18
CA GLN A 215 21.06 -8.10 6.30
C GLN A 215 21.49 -9.48 5.83
N ALA A 216 20.92 -9.97 4.73
CA ALA A 216 21.30 -11.27 4.16
C ALA A 216 22.76 -11.27 3.67
N VAL A 217 23.18 -10.22 2.96
CA VAL A 217 24.55 -10.06 2.48
C VAL A 217 25.54 -9.97 3.64
N ARG A 218 25.24 -9.19 4.68
CA ARG A 218 26.11 -9.07 5.88
C ARG A 218 26.20 -10.39 6.65
N ALA A 219 25.13 -11.18 6.68
CA ALA A 219 25.12 -12.50 7.33
C ALA A 219 26.08 -13.51 6.66
N LEU A 220 26.51 -13.26 5.42
CA LEU A 220 27.53 -14.07 4.75
C LEU A 220 28.91 -13.94 5.39
N GLY A 221 29.20 -12.92 6.20
CA GLY A 221 30.43 -12.74 6.92
C GLY A 221 31.62 -12.30 6.07
N MET A 222 31.41 -11.79 4.85
CA MET A 222 32.46 -11.39 3.91
C MET A 222 32.91 -9.93 4.06
N GLY A 223 32.31 -9.15 4.96
CA GLY A 223 32.53 -7.70 5.09
C GLY A 223 33.94 -7.28 5.56
N ALA A 224 34.73 -8.21 6.10
CA ALA A 224 36.12 -7.93 6.48
C ALA A 224 37.09 -7.85 5.27
N GLU A 225 36.81 -8.62 4.23
CA GLU A 225 37.62 -8.69 3.00
C GLU A 225 37.01 -7.81 1.89
N HIS A 226 35.69 -7.71 1.85
CA HIS A 226 34.95 -6.93 0.88
C HIS A 226 34.02 -5.95 1.61
N PRO A 227 34.36 -4.64 1.66
CA PRO A 227 33.51 -3.64 2.30
C PRO A 227 32.07 -3.68 1.75
N ILE A 228 31.10 -3.77 2.66
CA ILE A 228 29.67 -3.85 2.32
C ILE A 228 28.98 -2.61 2.87
N GLU A 229 28.44 -1.80 1.99
CA GLU A 229 27.60 -0.65 2.29
C GLU A 229 26.16 -0.91 1.88
N GLY A 230 25.22 -0.17 2.46
CA GLY A 230 23.80 -0.30 2.17
C GLY A 230 23.07 0.91 2.73
N LYS A 231 22.28 0.74 3.80
CA LYS A 231 21.52 1.82 4.43
C LYS A 231 22.38 2.86 5.17
N SER A 232 23.68 2.67 5.24
CA SER A 232 24.65 3.73 5.58
C SER A 232 24.73 4.82 4.50
N LEU A 233 24.43 4.48 3.24
CA LEU A 233 24.43 5.37 2.08
C LEU A 233 23.02 5.58 1.52
N ILE A 234 22.27 4.49 1.36
CA ILE A 234 20.94 4.49 0.71
C ILE A 234 19.87 4.81 1.75
N PRO A 235 18.97 5.78 1.49
CA PRO A 235 17.90 6.13 2.42
C PRO A 235 17.00 4.94 2.79
N ARG A 236 16.49 4.94 4.03
CA ARG A 236 15.50 3.96 4.51
C ARG A 236 14.07 4.39 4.23
N THR A 237 13.84 5.67 4.04
CA THR A 237 12.52 6.27 3.87
C THR A 237 12.41 6.92 2.51
N GLY A 238 11.20 6.96 2.00
CA GLY A 238 10.93 7.53 0.70
C GLY A 238 11.16 6.56 -0.45
N GLU A 239 10.72 6.98 -1.62
CA GLU A 239 10.93 6.27 -2.86
C GLU A 239 12.35 6.55 -3.39
N LEU A 240 13.01 5.54 -3.95
CA LEU A 240 14.25 5.75 -4.68
C LEU A 240 13.94 6.20 -6.12
N ASP A 241 14.86 7.00 -6.63
CA ASP A 241 14.99 7.35 -8.04
C ASP A 241 16.46 7.37 -8.44
N SER A 242 16.75 7.53 -9.72
CA SER A 242 18.12 7.56 -10.24
C SER A 242 18.94 8.70 -9.61
N ARG A 243 18.34 9.85 -9.33
CA ARG A 243 19.01 10.98 -8.69
C ARG A 243 19.38 10.68 -7.24
N THR A 244 18.45 10.15 -6.47
CA THR A 244 18.68 9.75 -5.07
C THR A 244 19.78 8.69 -4.97
N VAL A 245 19.72 7.68 -5.83
CA VAL A 245 20.78 6.65 -5.90
C VAL A 245 22.11 7.27 -6.27
N ALA A 246 22.17 8.13 -7.30
CA ALA A 246 23.39 8.79 -7.74
C ALA A 246 24.06 9.61 -6.63
N LEU A 247 23.28 10.41 -5.92
CA LEU A 247 23.76 11.22 -4.80
C LEU A 247 24.24 10.36 -3.64
N SER A 248 23.52 9.28 -3.35
CA SER A 248 23.84 8.37 -2.23
C SER A 248 25.15 7.60 -2.45
N ILE A 249 25.43 7.17 -3.69
CA ILE A 249 26.62 6.35 -4.00
C ILE A 249 27.83 7.19 -4.44
N ALA A 250 27.66 8.49 -4.73
CA ALA A 250 28.73 9.37 -5.21
C ALA A 250 29.98 9.35 -4.32
N PRO A 251 29.90 9.37 -2.97
CA PRO A 251 31.08 9.27 -2.11
C PRO A 251 31.86 7.95 -2.29
N ALA A 252 31.15 6.82 -2.40
CA ALA A 252 31.77 5.51 -2.59
C ALA A 252 32.41 5.40 -3.98
N LEU A 253 31.78 5.94 -5.02
CA LEU A 253 32.36 6.04 -6.36
C LEU A 253 33.61 6.89 -6.40
N ALA A 254 33.61 8.04 -5.73
CA ALA A 254 34.77 8.93 -5.64
C ALA A 254 35.95 8.24 -4.97
N ALA A 255 35.69 7.48 -3.90
CA ALA A 255 36.70 6.67 -3.22
C ALA A 255 37.29 5.58 -4.13
N ALA A 256 36.44 4.85 -4.85
CA ALA A 256 36.84 3.78 -5.78
C ALA A 256 37.63 4.29 -7.00
N LYS A 257 37.37 5.53 -7.46
CA LYS A 257 38.05 6.16 -8.62
C LYS A 257 39.24 7.02 -8.25
N GLY A 258 39.46 7.28 -6.95
CA GLY A 258 40.58 8.11 -6.46
C GLY A 258 40.44 9.60 -6.80
N GLY A 259 39.21 10.09 -7.03
CA GLY A 259 38.92 11.47 -7.30
C GLY A 259 37.42 11.75 -7.52
N PRO A 260 37.01 13.02 -7.62
CA PRO A 260 35.62 13.38 -7.80
C PRO A 260 35.05 12.79 -9.11
N VAL A 261 33.86 12.22 -9.04
CA VAL A 261 33.14 11.61 -10.17
C VAL A 261 32.00 12.53 -10.54
N ALA A 262 31.97 12.98 -11.81
CA ALA A 262 30.78 13.60 -12.35
C ALA A 262 29.72 12.50 -12.61
N VAL A 263 28.61 12.57 -11.90
CA VAL A 263 27.44 11.71 -12.16
C VAL A 263 26.51 12.49 -13.08
N ASP A 264 26.27 11.97 -14.28
CA ASP A 264 25.27 12.54 -15.18
C ASP A 264 23.87 12.24 -14.62
N LEU A 265 23.21 13.27 -14.08
CA LEU A 265 21.89 13.14 -13.46
C LEU A 265 20.75 13.28 -14.49
N GLY A 266 21.06 13.41 -15.79
CA GLY A 266 20.06 13.71 -16.80
C GLY A 266 19.38 15.08 -16.59
N PRO A 267 18.39 15.46 -17.40
CA PRO A 267 17.59 16.64 -17.17
C PRO A 267 16.80 16.48 -15.87
N ALA A 268 16.85 17.51 -15.00
CA ALA A 268 16.20 17.53 -13.69
C ALA A 268 14.67 17.54 -13.86
N ASP A 269 14.06 16.37 -13.98
CA ASP A 269 12.61 16.22 -13.94
C ASP A 269 12.16 16.05 -12.48
N ALA A 270 11.55 17.14 -11.99
CA ALA A 270 10.86 17.37 -10.72
C ALA A 270 11.74 17.51 -9.45
N PRO A 271 11.48 18.56 -8.64
CA PRO A 271 12.11 18.72 -7.35
C PRO A 271 11.56 17.68 -6.37
N VAL A 272 12.43 16.79 -5.91
CA VAL A 272 12.16 16.09 -4.64
C VAL A 272 12.35 17.13 -3.55
N ASP A 273 11.28 17.47 -2.83
CA ASP A 273 11.33 18.38 -1.70
C ASP A 273 12.07 17.69 -0.54
N MET A 274 13.38 17.89 -0.48
CA MET A 274 14.27 17.34 0.56
C MET A 274 14.15 18.09 1.90
N ALA A 275 13.23 19.05 2.00
CA ALA A 275 13.08 19.89 3.19
C ALA A 275 12.47 19.15 4.40
N ASP A 276 11.86 17.95 4.20
CA ASP A 276 11.17 17.22 5.27
C ASP A 276 11.86 15.91 5.70
N SER A 277 12.99 15.53 5.09
CA SER A 277 13.79 14.41 5.59
C SER A 277 14.77 14.92 6.65
N GLY A 278 14.32 14.96 7.90
CA GLY A 278 15.14 15.32 9.03
C GLY A 278 16.45 14.52 9.10
N ALA A 279 17.56 15.25 9.11
CA ALA A 279 18.87 14.86 9.55
C ALA A 279 19.68 13.86 8.68
N PHE A 280 20.08 14.30 7.49
CA PHE A 280 21.40 13.91 6.99
C PHE A 280 22.26 15.18 6.84
N GLY A 281 23.50 15.09 7.36
CA GLY A 281 24.34 16.22 7.62
C GLY A 281 24.48 17.22 6.45
N THR A 282 24.08 18.43 6.70
CA THR A 282 24.10 19.60 5.81
C THR A 282 25.48 19.96 5.24
N ALA A 283 26.56 19.33 5.72
CA ALA A 283 27.93 19.56 5.26
C ALA A 283 28.22 18.88 3.90
N ALA A 284 27.74 17.65 3.68
CA ALA A 284 27.97 16.94 2.42
C ALA A 284 27.12 17.48 1.26
N ALA A 285 25.89 17.93 1.55
CA ALA A 285 25.01 18.53 0.55
C ALA A 285 25.52 19.87 0.01
N GLY A 286 26.23 20.66 0.83
CA GLY A 286 26.80 21.94 0.43
C GLY A 286 28.01 21.80 -0.52
N GLU A 287 28.84 20.77 -0.34
CA GLU A 287 29.96 20.50 -1.23
C GLU A 287 29.53 19.87 -2.57
N LEU A 288 28.50 19.03 -2.56
CA LEU A 288 27.94 18.41 -3.77
C LEU A 288 27.18 19.43 -4.63
N ALA A 289 26.47 20.38 -4.02
CA ALA A 289 25.80 21.49 -4.74
C ALA A 289 26.78 22.35 -5.55
N GLY A 290 28.05 22.44 -5.13
CA GLY A 290 29.13 23.10 -5.86
C GLY A 290 29.64 22.32 -7.09
N LEU A 291 29.33 21.03 -7.19
CA LEU A 291 29.72 20.16 -8.31
C LEU A 291 28.63 20.05 -9.40
N LEU A 292 27.40 20.45 -9.09
CA LEU A 292 26.29 20.50 -10.02
C LEU A 292 26.27 21.88 -10.67
N ALA A 293 26.41 21.95 -12.01
CA ALA A 293 26.42 23.19 -12.74
C ALA A 293 25.15 24.02 -12.45
N PRO A 294 25.25 25.28 -12.03
CA PRO A 294 24.09 26.13 -11.81
C PRO A 294 23.50 26.55 -13.14
N GLY A 295 22.24 26.26 -13.37
CA GLY A 295 21.63 26.91 -14.49
C GLY A 295 20.40 26.34 -15.15
N ARG A 296 19.41 25.95 -14.40
CA ARG A 296 18.00 26.09 -14.84
C ARG A 296 17.16 26.47 -13.64
N GLU A 297 16.55 27.65 -13.68
CA GLU A 297 15.41 27.97 -12.83
C GLU A 297 14.31 26.98 -13.18
N VAL A 298 14.04 26.03 -12.26
CA VAL A 298 12.90 25.13 -12.37
C VAL A 298 11.67 26.01 -12.10
N GLU A 299 10.84 26.19 -13.12
CA GLU A 299 9.55 26.86 -12.98
C GLU A 299 8.79 26.14 -11.84
N GLN A 300 8.45 26.86 -10.77
CA GLN A 300 7.76 26.26 -9.62
C GLN A 300 6.44 25.67 -10.09
N VAL A 301 6.35 24.35 -10.15
CA VAL A 301 5.09 23.66 -10.40
C VAL A 301 4.16 23.92 -9.23
N VAL A 302 3.00 24.53 -9.50
CA VAL A 302 1.99 24.77 -8.48
C VAL A 302 1.52 23.44 -7.91
N GLY A 303 1.77 23.22 -6.63
CA GLY A 303 1.34 22.03 -5.92
C GLY A 303 -0.18 21.85 -6.03
N ARG A 304 -0.63 20.64 -6.41
CA ARG A 304 -2.06 20.27 -6.51
C ARG A 304 -2.36 19.22 -5.45
N PRO A 305 -2.74 19.62 -4.23
CA PRO A 305 -3.08 18.68 -3.18
C PRO A 305 -4.26 17.79 -3.63
N PRO A 306 -4.29 16.51 -3.22
CA PRO A 306 -5.40 15.65 -3.53
C PRO A 306 -6.70 16.19 -2.94
N MET A 307 -7.82 16.08 -3.68
CA MET A 307 -9.13 16.53 -3.26
C MET A 307 -10.23 15.62 -3.80
N PHE A 308 -11.42 15.69 -3.19
CA PHE A 308 -12.57 14.96 -3.68
C PHE A 308 -12.90 15.32 -5.13
N CYS A 309 -13.29 14.30 -5.90
CA CYS A 309 -13.77 14.48 -7.28
C CYS A 309 -14.94 15.46 -7.37
N ALA A 310 -15.14 16.05 -8.54
CA ALA A 310 -16.34 16.82 -8.83
C ALA A 310 -17.57 15.92 -8.69
N GLY A 311 -18.59 16.37 -7.95
CA GLY A 311 -19.81 15.58 -7.70
C GLY A 311 -19.62 14.38 -6.77
N CYS A 312 -18.53 14.30 -6.01
CA CYS A 312 -18.30 13.24 -5.04
C CYS A 312 -19.35 13.28 -3.92
N PRO A 313 -20.03 12.16 -3.61
CA PRO A 313 -21.07 12.11 -2.57
C PRO A 313 -20.51 12.38 -1.17
N HIS A 314 -19.24 12.11 -0.92
CA HIS A 314 -18.67 12.31 0.42
C HIS A 314 -18.59 13.78 0.86
N ARG A 315 -18.61 14.73 -0.08
CA ARG A 315 -18.46 16.17 0.22
C ARG A 315 -19.52 16.68 1.19
N GLY A 316 -20.79 16.32 0.98
CA GLY A 316 -21.89 16.78 1.83
C GLY A 316 -21.76 16.32 3.27
N VAL A 317 -21.38 15.07 3.47
CA VAL A 317 -21.17 14.50 4.82
C VAL A 317 -20.06 15.23 5.57
N PHE A 318 -18.90 15.42 4.95
CA PHE A 318 -17.77 16.11 5.59
C PHE A 318 -18.00 17.61 5.78
N TYR A 319 -18.78 18.22 4.91
CA TYR A 319 -19.20 19.60 5.08
C TYR A 319 -20.05 19.78 6.36
N GLU A 320 -20.97 18.87 6.64
CA GLU A 320 -21.79 18.91 7.84
C GLU A 320 -21.00 18.50 9.08
N LEU A 321 -20.16 17.46 9.00
CA LEU A 321 -19.31 17.03 10.12
C LEU A 321 -18.35 18.14 10.59
N GLY A 322 -17.76 18.89 9.67
CA GLY A 322 -16.85 20.00 10.02
C GLY A 322 -17.54 21.18 10.72
N ARG A 323 -18.88 21.17 10.84
CA ARG A 323 -19.69 22.23 11.48
C ARG A 323 -20.39 21.80 12.75
N LEU A 324 -20.38 20.53 13.05
CA LEU A 324 -21.02 19.97 14.24
C LEU A 324 -19.99 19.74 15.36
N PRO A 325 -20.39 19.86 16.62
CA PRO A 325 -19.50 19.71 17.78
C PRO A 325 -19.25 18.22 18.09
N VAL A 326 -18.83 17.45 17.11
CA VAL A 326 -18.55 16.01 17.21
C VAL A 326 -17.05 15.73 17.17
N MET A 327 -16.64 14.56 17.66
CA MET A 327 -15.32 14.00 17.43
C MET A 327 -15.41 12.98 16.28
N VAL A 328 -14.58 13.13 15.26
CA VAL A 328 -14.68 12.28 14.06
C VAL A 328 -13.50 11.30 14.00
N SER A 329 -13.82 10.03 14.14
CA SER A 329 -12.91 8.91 13.90
C SER A 329 -13.01 8.49 12.43
N GLY A 330 -11.99 8.79 11.66
CA GLY A 330 -11.92 8.48 10.24
C GLY A 330 -11.31 7.12 9.96
N ASP A 331 -11.46 6.69 8.71
CA ASP A 331 -10.97 5.44 8.17
C ASP A 331 -10.26 5.66 6.83
N ILE A 332 -9.70 4.61 6.22
CA ILE A 332 -8.93 4.68 4.99
C ILE A 332 -9.81 4.43 3.77
N GLY A 333 -9.83 5.39 2.87
CA GLY A 333 -10.53 5.38 1.60
C GLY A 333 -10.51 6.77 0.96
N CYS A 334 -11.24 6.98 -0.14
CA CYS A 334 -11.39 8.33 -0.74
C CYS A 334 -11.84 9.37 0.30
N TYR A 335 -12.60 8.95 1.28
CA TYR A 335 -13.14 9.80 2.33
C TYR A 335 -12.08 10.26 3.36
N ALA A 336 -10.88 9.68 3.40
CA ALA A 336 -9.75 10.25 4.16
C ALA A 336 -9.44 11.70 3.76
N LEU A 337 -9.78 12.09 2.52
CA LEU A 337 -9.70 13.49 2.06
C LEU A 337 -10.59 14.46 2.87
N GLY A 338 -11.55 13.97 3.65
CA GLY A 338 -12.31 14.78 4.60
C GLY A 338 -11.46 15.37 5.73
N ALA A 339 -10.27 14.82 5.98
CA ALA A 339 -9.29 15.40 6.92
C ALA A 339 -8.61 16.66 6.36
N MET A 340 -8.59 16.82 5.04
CA MET A 340 -7.89 17.91 4.37
C MET A 340 -8.76 19.17 4.28
N PRO A 341 -8.13 20.38 4.20
CA PRO A 341 -8.86 21.59 3.89
C PRO A 341 -9.63 21.46 2.56
N PRO A 342 -10.79 22.08 2.43
CA PRO A 342 -11.44 23.01 3.37
C PRO A 342 -12.34 22.32 4.41
N PHE A 343 -12.46 20.99 4.41
CA PHE A 343 -13.34 20.26 5.33
C PHE A 343 -12.75 20.18 6.74
N SER A 344 -11.50 19.72 6.85
CA SER A 344 -10.79 19.51 8.12
C SER A 344 -11.68 18.86 9.19
N ALA A 345 -12.44 17.84 8.76
CA ALA A 345 -13.57 17.28 9.51
C ALA A 345 -13.25 15.90 10.12
N MET A 346 -11.98 15.58 10.33
CA MET A 346 -11.55 14.36 11.01
C MET A 346 -10.57 14.70 12.12
N ASP A 347 -10.74 14.05 13.28
CA ASP A 347 -9.83 14.12 14.42
C ASP A 347 -8.78 13.00 14.35
N THR A 348 -9.14 11.82 13.82
CA THR A 348 -8.22 10.67 13.67
C THR A 348 -8.48 9.93 12.37
N CYS A 349 -7.43 9.29 11.84
CA CYS A 349 -7.49 8.39 10.69
C CYS A 349 -6.28 7.45 10.82
N ILE A 350 -6.48 6.23 11.37
CA ILE A 350 -5.39 5.35 11.82
C ILE A 350 -5.10 4.28 10.77
N ASP A 351 -6.01 3.31 10.61
CA ASP A 351 -5.88 2.23 9.64
C ASP A 351 -7.24 1.84 9.04
N MET A 352 -7.23 0.89 8.09
CA MET A 352 -8.42 0.48 7.37
C MET A 352 -9.28 -0.45 8.22
N GLY A 353 -10.48 0.02 8.58
CA GLY A 353 -11.45 -0.70 9.42
C GLY A 353 -11.46 -0.30 10.88
N ALA A 354 -10.52 0.53 11.34
CA ALA A 354 -10.40 0.89 12.75
C ALA A 354 -11.38 1.97 13.21
N SER A 355 -12.01 2.72 12.32
CA SER A 355 -12.79 3.92 12.69
C SER A 355 -13.86 3.65 13.74
N ILE A 356 -14.60 2.54 13.61
CA ILE A 356 -15.69 2.20 14.54
C ILE A 356 -15.13 1.79 15.89
N ALA A 357 -14.14 0.89 15.92
CA ALA A 357 -13.53 0.43 17.18
C ALA A 357 -12.81 1.58 17.93
N ALA A 358 -12.07 2.43 17.20
CA ALA A 358 -11.48 3.64 17.78
C ALA A 358 -12.55 4.63 18.28
N GLY A 359 -13.60 4.84 17.48
CA GLY A 359 -14.74 5.68 17.84
C GLY A 359 -15.46 5.21 19.11
N LEU A 360 -15.61 3.89 19.27
CA LEU A 360 -16.14 3.27 20.49
C LEU A 360 -15.25 3.60 21.70
N GLY A 361 -13.93 3.42 21.57
CA GLY A 361 -12.98 3.75 22.63
C GLY A 361 -13.02 5.24 22.99
N PHE A 362 -13.07 6.14 22.00
CA PHE A 362 -13.19 7.59 22.25
C PHE A 362 -14.50 7.95 22.93
N GLN A 363 -15.64 7.38 22.51
CA GLN A 363 -16.93 7.63 23.16
C GLN A 363 -16.92 7.17 24.61
N THR A 364 -16.42 5.96 24.88
CA THR A 364 -16.28 5.43 26.23
C THR A 364 -15.43 6.34 27.12
N ALA A 365 -14.30 6.82 26.60
CA ALA A 365 -13.42 7.74 27.32
C ALA A 365 -14.10 9.10 27.58
N LEU A 366 -14.84 9.64 26.62
CA LEU A 366 -15.57 10.90 26.76
C LEU A 366 -16.68 10.78 27.81
N ASP A 367 -17.41 9.68 27.85
CA ASP A 367 -18.48 9.43 28.80
C ASP A 367 -17.94 9.35 30.25
N ILE A 368 -16.73 8.78 30.42
CA ILE A 368 -16.07 8.72 31.75
C ILE A 368 -15.49 10.06 32.17
N LEU A 369 -14.76 10.73 31.24
CA LEU A 369 -13.97 11.93 31.60
C LEU A 369 -14.76 13.22 31.61
N LYS A 370 -15.86 13.30 30.87
CA LYS A 370 -16.67 14.52 30.70
C LYS A 370 -18.17 14.23 30.69
N PRO A 371 -18.73 13.62 31.77
CA PRO A 371 -20.14 13.22 31.80
C PRO A 371 -21.10 14.42 31.66
N ASP A 372 -20.70 15.61 32.15
CA ASP A 372 -21.52 16.83 32.11
C ASP A 372 -21.49 17.58 30.77
N LYS A 373 -20.63 17.15 29.83
CA LYS A 373 -20.49 17.72 28.49
C LYS A 373 -20.42 16.61 27.45
N PRO A 374 -21.53 15.94 27.18
CA PRO A 374 -21.53 14.81 26.23
C PRO A 374 -21.14 15.30 24.85
N LYS A 375 -19.91 15.03 24.44
CA LYS A 375 -19.45 15.15 23.07
C LYS A 375 -19.66 13.78 22.41
N ARG A 376 -20.28 13.76 21.24
CA ARG A 376 -20.52 12.50 20.52
C ARG A 376 -19.38 12.20 19.58
N THR A 377 -19.04 10.93 19.51
CA THR A 377 -18.07 10.43 18.54
C THR A 377 -18.79 9.91 17.32
N VAL A 378 -18.32 10.32 16.14
CA VAL A 378 -18.77 9.85 14.84
C VAL A 378 -17.65 9.06 14.20
N ALA A 379 -17.88 7.78 13.93
CA ALA A 379 -17.02 6.94 13.12
C ALA A 379 -17.46 7.03 11.65
N VAL A 380 -16.52 7.29 10.73
CA VAL A 380 -16.81 7.36 9.30
C VAL A 380 -16.09 6.23 8.59
N ILE A 381 -16.82 5.41 7.82
CA ILE A 381 -16.30 4.24 7.14
C ILE A 381 -16.93 4.10 5.75
N GLY A 382 -16.17 3.61 4.75
CA GLY A 382 -16.72 3.29 3.43
C GLY A 382 -17.45 1.95 3.42
N ASP A 383 -18.37 1.76 2.46
CA ASP A 383 -19.13 0.54 2.26
C ASP A 383 -18.24 -0.70 2.14
N SER A 384 -17.23 -0.66 1.28
CA SER A 384 -16.29 -1.75 1.09
C SER A 384 -15.56 -2.10 2.38
N THR A 385 -15.02 -1.12 3.08
CA THR A 385 -14.32 -1.32 4.36
C THR A 385 -15.26 -1.85 5.44
N PHE A 386 -16.50 -1.38 5.46
CA PHE A 386 -17.51 -1.90 6.38
C PHE A 386 -17.75 -3.39 6.18
N PHE A 387 -17.92 -3.85 4.93
CA PHE A 387 -18.13 -5.27 4.64
C PHE A 387 -16.97 -6.15 5.03
N HIS A 388 -15.72 -5.69 4.91
CA HIS A 388 -14.58 -6.57 5.21
C HIS A 388 -14.08 -6.49 6.65
N SER A 389 -14.26 -5.36 7.36
CA SER A 389 -13.72 -5.21 8.74
C SER A 389 -14.56 -4.34 9.67
N GLY A 390 -15.50 -3.52 9.16
CA GLY A 390 -16.30 -2.63 9.99
C GLY A 390 -17.40 -3.33 10.81
N MET A 391 -17.90 -4.46 10.32
CA MET A 391 -19.00 -5.20 10.99
C MET A 391 -18.63 -5.67 12.39
N THR A 392 -17.40 -6.08 12.62
CA THR A 392 -16.92 -6.54 13.94
C THR A 392 -16.89 -5.42 14.95
N GLY A 393 -16.41 -4.22 14.56
CA GLY A 393 -16.42 -3.05 15.43
C GLY A 393 -17.85 -2.56 15.73
N LEU A 394 -18.77 -2.67 14.77
CA LEU A 394 -20.16 -2.32 15.00
C LEU A 394 -20.87 -3.31 15.93
N LEU A 395 -20.57 -4.61 15.81
CA LEU A 395 -21.08 -5.63 16.71
C LEU A 395 -20.62 -5.38 18.15
N ASP A 396 -19.35 -4.98 18.31
CA ASP A 396 -18.81 -4.63 19.62
C ASP A 396 -19.50 -3.40 20.22
N ALA A 397 -19.77 -2.38 19.42
CA ALA A 397 -20.54 -1.20 19.83
C ALA A 397 -21.96 -1.56 20.27
N ALA A 398 -22.64 -2.43 19.53
CA ALA A 398 -23.97 -2.94 19.86
C ALA A 398 -23.95 -3.75 21.15
N TYR A 399 -22.99 -4.67 21.30
CA TYR A 399 -22.84 -5.53 22.47
C TYR A 399 -22.60 -4.75 23.77
N ASN A 400 -21.74 -3.71 23.70
CA ASN A 400 -21.42 -2.88 24.86
C ASN A 400 -22.40 -1.70 25.07
N GLY A 401 -23.33 -1.46 24.17
CA GLY A 401 -24.30 -0.39 24.25
C GLY A 401 -23.66 1.02 24.17
N VAL A 402 -22.48 1.15 23.59
CA VAL A 402 -21.76 2.44 23.51
C VAL A 402 -22.35 3.31 22.41
N GLY A 403 -22.69 4.54 22.77
CA GLY A 403 -23.38 5.50 21.90
C GLY A 403 -22.52 6.10 20.77
N VAL A 404 -21.68 5.34 20.10
CA VAL A 404 -20.96 5.79 18.90
C VAL A 404 -21.90 5.92 17.70
N ILE A 405 -21.72 6.97 16.92
CA ILE A 405 -22.46 7.19 15.67
C ILE A 405 -21.59 6.69 14.53
N THR A 406 -22.05 5.71 13.77
CA THR A 406 -21.34 5.22 12.59
C THR A 406 -21.97 5.76 11.32
N ILE A 407 -21.18 6.45 10.49
CA ILE A 407 -21.61 6.88 9.15
C ILE A 407 -20.97 5.95 8.11
N ILE A 408 -21.79 5.14 7.45
CA ILE A 408 -21.34 4.31 6.33
C ILE A 408 -21.51 5.11 5.04
N LEU A 409 -20.41 5.40 4.37
CA LEU A 409 -20.38 6.10 3.10
C LEU A 409 -20.55 5.09 1.95
N ASP A 410 -21.81 4.86 1.58
CA ASP A 410 -22.18 3.88 0.55
C ASP A 410 -22.10 4.51 -0.84
N ASN A 411 -20.96 4.35 -1.49
CA ASN A 411 -20.72 4.83 -2.86
C ASN A 411 -20.83 3.73 -3.93
N ARG A 412 -21.26 2.54 -3.55
CA ARG A 412 -21.52 1.39 -4.40
C ARG A 412 -20.31 0.80 -5.11
N ILE A 413 -19.09 1.10 -4.65
CA ILE A 413 -17.86 0.62 -5.30
C ILE A 413 -16.64 0.83 -4.39
N THR A 414 -15.62 -0.03 -4.49
CA THR A 414 -14.31 0.19 -3.91
C THR A 414 -13.51 1.13 -4.81
N ALA A 415 -13.74 2.44 -4.67
CA ALA A 415 -13.34 3.43 -5.68
C ALA A 415 -11.83 3.71 -5.71
N MET A 416 -11.19 3.87 -4.54
CA MET A 416 -9.81 4.37 -4.43
C MET A 416 -8.78 3.49 -5.15
N THR A 417 -8.96 2.18 -5.11
CA THR A 417 -7.99 1.20 -5.60
C THR A 417 -8.27 0.73 -7.04
N GLY A 418 -9.20 1.36 -7.74
CA GLY A 418 -9.47 1.06 -9.15
C GLY A 418 -10.89 0.60 -9.47
N HIS A 419 -11.87 0.95 -8.63
CA HIS A 419 -13.30 0.66 -8.85
C HIS A 419 -13.62 -0.85 -8.85
N GLN A 420 -13.08 -1.57 -7.87
CA GLN A 420 -13.42 -2.97 -7.66
C GLN A 420 -14.83 -3.13 -7.10
N GLU A 421 -15.50 -4.19 -7.53
CA GLU A 421 -16.80 -4.58 -6.98
C GLU A 421 -16.66 -4.97 -5.50
N ASN A 422 -17.73 -4.76 -4.73
CA ASN A 422 -17.84 -5.18 -3.34
C ASN A 422 -19.21 -5.82 -3.10
N PRO A 423 -19.48 -6.44 -1.95
CA PRO A 423 -20.75 -7.14 -1.70
C PRO A 423 -22.00 -6.27 -1.87
N GLY A 424 -21.91 -4.94 -1.71
CA GLY A 424 -23.01 -3.99 -1.89
C GLY A 424 -23.21 -3.52 -3.34
N SER A 425 -22.35 -3.92 -4.28
CA SER A 425 -22.41 -3.43 -5.65
C SER A 425 -23.40 -4.20 -6.55
N GLY A 426 -23.80 -5.41 -6.16
CA GLY A 426 -24.65 -6.30 -6.94
C GLY A 426 -23.94 -7.05 -8.06
N PHE A 427 -22.59 -7.06 -8.06
CA PHE A 427 -21.80 -7.76 -9.06
C PHE A 427 -20.66 -8.55 -8.40
N THR A 428 -20.28 -9.66 -9.05
CA THR A 428 -19.08 -10.42 -8.69
C THR A 428 -17.83 -9.68 -9.18
N LEU A 429 -16.67 -10.14 -8.72
CA LEU A 429 -15.38 -9.63 -9.19
C LEU A 429 -15.19 -9.78 -10.71
N SER A 430 -15.81 -10.79 -11.32
CA SER A 430 -15.80 -11.01 -12.78
C SER A 430 -16.83 -10.16 -13.53
N GLY A 431 -17.61 -9.33 -12.83
CA GLY A 431 -18.65 -8.48 -13.42
C GLY A 431 -19.98 -9.18 -13.70
N ALA A 432 -20.16 -10.45 -13.28
CA ALA A 432 -21.43 -11.13 -13.38
C ALA A 432 -22.42 -10.60 -12.31
N PRO A 433 -23.74 -10.54 -12.58
CA PRO A 433 -24.74 -10.18 -11.57
C PRO A 433 -24.62 -11.09 -10.34
N ALA A 434 -24.71 -10.50 -9.16
CA ALA A 434 -24.65 -11.19 -7.87
C ALA A 434 -25.73 -10.66 -6.92
N ARG A 435 -25.95 -11.38 -5.85
CA ARG A 435 -26.83 -10.91 -4.78
C ARG A 435 -26.19 -9.70 -4.09
N GLU A 436 -26.90 -8.61 -4.03
CA GLU A 436 -26.48 -7.42 -3.29
C GLU A 436 -26.66 -7.65 -1.78
N ALA A 437 -25.65 -7.28 -1.00
CA ALA A 437 -25.73 -7.24 0.45
C ALA A 437 -26.34 -5.91 0.89
N GLU A 438 -27.53 -5.96 1.47
CA GLU A 438 -28.26 -4.80 1.96
C GLU A 438 -27.69 -4.32 3.30
N LEU A 439 -27.09 -3.13 3.31
CA LEU A 439 -26.47 -2.55 4.49
C LEU A 439 -27.43 -2.37 5.66
N GLU A 440 -28.62 -1.87 5.39
CA GLU A 440 -29.67 -1.67 6.42
C GLU A 440 -30.03 -2.99 7.11
N THR A 441 -30.18 -4.05 6.33
CA THR A 441 -30.52 -5.38 6.86
C THR A 441 -29.37 -5.92 7.71
N LEU A 442 -28.14 -5.79 7.24
CA LEU A 442 -26.96 -6.24 7.99
C LEU A 442 -26.79 -5.47 9.30
N VAL A 443 -26.90 -4.16 9.26
CA VAL A 443 -26.75 -3.29 10.43
C VAL A 443 -27.83 -3.60 11.48
N ARG A 444 -29.08 -3.80 11.05
CA ARG A 444 -30.15 -4.21 11.98
C ARG A 444 -29.95 -5.61 12.54
N ALA A 445 -29.44 -6.54 11.74
CA ALA A 445 -29.11 -7.89 12.20
C ALA A 445 -27.97 -7.90 13.25
N ILE A 446 -27.06 -6.93 13.21
CA ILE A 446 -26.03 -6.71 14.23
C ILE A 446 -26.65 -6.25 15.57
N GLY A 447 -27.85 -5.70 15.56
CA GLY A 447 -28.54 -5.22 16.77
C GLY A 447 -28.65 -3.69 16.87
N ILE A 448 -28.40 -2.95 15.80
CA ILE A 448 -28.58 -1.49 15.80
C ILE A 448 -30.05 -1.15 15.52
N GLU A 449 -30.68 -0.44 16.44
CA GLU A 449 -32.08 -0.03 16.32
C GLU A 449 -32.22 1.26 15.51
N MET A 450 -31.35 2.25 15.77
CA MET A 450 -31.36 3.52 15.08
C MET A 450 -30.53 3.47 13.79
N VAL A 451 -31.19 3.23 12.68
CA VAL A 451 -30.60 3.16 11.34
C VAL A 451 -31.35 4.10 10.40
N GLN A 452 -30.63 5.03 9.78
CA GLN A 452 -31.18 5.99 8.81
C GLN A 452 -30.38 5.95 7.51
N THR A 453 -31.06 6.00 6.38
CA THR A 453 -30.42 6.17 5.06
C THR A 453 -30.70 7.56 4.54
N VAL A 454 -29.66 8.27 4.10
CA VAL A 454 -29.72 9.66 3.66
C VAL A 454 -29.09 9.85 2.28
N ASP A 455 -29.60 10.82 1.52
CA ASP A 455 -28.91 11.31 0.31
C ASP A 455 -27.79 12.29 0.74
N PRO A 456 -26.52 11.97 0.50
CA PRO A 456 -25.39 12.84 0.86
C PRO A 456 -25.35 14.18 0.11
N PHE A 457 -26.18 14.35 -0.93
CA PHE A 457 -26.36 15.62 -1.64
C PHE A 457 -27.43 16.52 -1.03
N ASP A 458 -28.27 16.00 -0.13
CA ASP A 458 -29.20 16.77 0.69
C ASP A 458 -28.57 17.10 2.04
N LEU A 459 -27.94 18.28 2.15
CA LEU A 459 -27.24 18.71 3.36
C LEU A 459 -28.18 18.81 4.58
N ALA A 460 -29.44 19.19 4.36
CA ALA A 460 -30.40 19.29 5.44
C ALA A 460 -30.70 17.90 6.03
N GLN A 461 -30.96 16.93 5.17
CA GLN A 461 -31.18 15.53 5.56
C GLN A 461 -29.98 14.93 6.30
N VAL A 462 -28.76 15.17 5.79
CA VAL A 462 -27.52 14.71 6.43
C VAL A 462 -27.38 15.30 7.84
N ARG A 463 -27.56 16.61 7.97
CA ARG A 463 -27.49 17.31 9.27
C ARG A 463 -28.54 16.79 10.25
N GLU A 464 -29.79 16.70 9.84
CA GLU A 464 -30.91 16.21 10.68
C GLU A 464 -30.63 14.77 11.17
N ALA A 465 -30.13 13.90 10.31
CA ALA A 465 -29.78 12.53 10.70
C ALA A 465 -28.65 12.50 11.75
N ILE A 466 -27.61 13.32 11.58
CA ILE A 466 -26.52 13.39 12.56
C ILE A 466 -27.02 13.96 13.88
N GLU A 467 -27.78 15.06 13.86
CA GLU A 467 -28.34 15.67 15.09
C GLU A 467 -29.30 14.71 15.80
N SER A 468 -30.12 13.97 15.06
CA SER A 468 -30.98 12.92 15.60
C SER A 468 -30.17 11.80 16.27
N ALA A 469 -29.10 11.34 15.61
CA ALA A 469 -28.20 10.33 16.17
C ALA A 469 -27.44 10.84 17.41
N MET A 470 -27.09 12.12 17.45
CA MET A 470 -26.47 12.72 18.65
C MET A 470 -27.41 12.68 19.87
N GLY A 471 -28.71 12.70 19.66
CA GLY A 471 -29.73 12.57 20.70
C GLY A 471 -29.98 11.14 21.19
N ASN A 472 -29.52 10.13 20.46
CA ASN A 472 -29.68 8.72 20.82
C ASN A 472 -28.61 8.26 21.81
N PRO A 473 -28.94 7.74 23.01
CA PRO A 473 -27.93 7.30 23.97
C PRO A 473 -27.15 6.05 23.51
N GLY A 474 -27.75 5.18 22.69
CA GLY A 474 -27.14 3.96 22.16
C GLY A 474 -26.39 4.17 20.83
N PRO A 475 -25.83 3.09 20.28
CA PRO A 475 -25.16 3.15 18.97
C PRO A 475 -26.16 3.47 17.87
N SER A 476 -25.72 4.22 16.87
CA SER A 476 -26.53 4.67 15.76
C SER A 476 -25.79 4.49 14.45
N VAL A 477 -26.50 4.18 13.35
CA VAL A 477 -25.91 4.09 12.02
C VAL A 477 -26.65 4.99 11.04
N ILE A 478 -25.86 5.77 10.30
CA ILE A 478 -26.33 6.57 9.17
C ILE A 478 -25.68 6.02 7.91
N ILE A 479 -26.47 5.62 6.93
CA ILE A 479 -26.01 5.16 5.62
C ILE A 479 -26.15 6.31 4.64
N ALA A 480 -25.03 6.97 4.33
CA ALA A 480 -25.00 8.05 3.34
C ALA A 480 -24.82 7.45 1.94
N ARG A 481 -25.94 7.20 1.25
CA ARG A 481 -25.98 6.47 -0.02
C ARG A 481 -25.97 7.40 -1.21
N GLY A 482 -24.88 7.40 -1.96
CA GLY A 482 -24.73 8.15 -3.19
C GLY A 482 -23.65 7.53 -4.07
N PRO A 483 -23.94 7.14 -5.33
CA PRO A 483 -22.98 6.44 -6.17
C PRO A 483 -21.74 7.29 -6.44
N CYS A 484 -20.58 6.63 -6.54
CA CYS A 484 -19.32 7.28 -6.92
C CYS A 484 -19.50 8.07 -8.22
N ALA A 485 -19.09 9.35 -8.23
CA ALA A 485 -19.22 10.23 -9.39
C ALA A 485 -18.52 9.70 -10.66
N LEU A 486 -17.53 8.81 -10.50
CA LEU A 486 -16.80 8.18 -11.59
C LEU A 486 -17.37 6.82 -12.01
N LEU A 487 -18.39 6.33 -11.32
CA LEU A 487 -19.04 5.05 -11.63
C LEU A 487 -20.05 5.24 -12.78
N ARG A 488 -19.59 5.08 -14.01
CA ARG A 488 -20.34 5.41 -15.23
C ARG A 488 -21.71 4.73 -15.34
N ARG A 489 -21.86 3.51 -14.83
CA ARG A 489 -23.12 2.74 -14.88
C ARG A 489 -24.23 3.31 -13.99
N LEU A 490 -23.86 4.04 -12.94
CA LEU A 490 -24.78 4.65 -11.99
C LEU A 490 -24.67 6.19 -11.98
N ALA A 491 -23.88 6.76 -12.90
CA ALA A 491 -23.65 8.20 -12.95
C ALA A 491 -24.95 8.96 -13.27
N VAL A 492 -25.45 9.66 -12.28
CA VAL A 492 -26.52 10.66 -12.49
C VAL A 492 -25.86 11.90 -13.11
N ARG A 493 -26.12 12.16 -14.38
CA ARG A 493 -25.68 13.41 -15.02
C ARG A 493 -26.44 14.57 -14.37
N ARG A 494 -25.80 15.27 -13.47
CA ARG A 494 -26.29 16.53 -12.93
C ARG A 494 -25.76 17.67 -13.82
N PRO A 495 -26.58 18.70 -14.12
CA PRO A 495 -26.09 19.85 -14.85
C PRO A 495 -24.97 20.54 -14.05
N ALA A 496 -23.98 21.08 -14.74
CA ALA A 496 -22.94 21.86 -14.09
C ALA A 496 -23.58 23.10 -13.43
N TYR A 497 -23.30 23.28 -12.15
CA TYR A 497 -23.69 24.51 -11.47
C TYR A 497 -22.85 25.67 -11.99
N GLN A 498 -23.50 26.77 -12.31
CA GLN A 498 -22.85 28.01 -12.68
C GLN A 498 -23.13 29.08 -11.63
N VAL A 499 -22.12 29.88 -11.32
CA VAL A 499 -22.31 31.03 -10.41
C VAL A 499 -22.87 32.17 -11.22
N ASP A 500 -24.11 32.54 -10.91
CA ASP A 500 -24.68 33.78 -11.42
C ASP A 500 -23.96 34.96 -10.74
N GLN A 501 -23.19 35.71 -11.53
CA GLN A 501 -22.36 36.81 -11.05
C GLN A 501 -23.18 37.96 -10.47
N ASP A 502 -24.41 38.17 -10.98
CA ASP A 502 -25.29 39.27 -10.57
C ASP A 502 -25.97 38.99 -9.23
N THR A 503 -26.30 37.71 -8.96
CA THR A 503 -26.93 37.29 -7.71
C THR A 503 -25.96 36.78 -6.66
N CYS A 504 -24.68 36.63 -7.00
CA CYS A 504 -23.64 36.12 -6.11
C CYS A 504 -23.39 37.07 -4.92
N ARG A 505 -23.72 36.60 -3.71
CA ARG A 505 -23.49 37.34 -2.44
C ARG A 505 -22.04 37.32 -1.98
N LYS A 506 -21.12 36.72 -2.73
CA LYS A 506 -19.70 36.54 -2.37
C LYS A 506 -19.46 35.90 -1.00
N CYS A 507 -20.40 35.06 -0.54
CA CYS A 507 -20.36 34.40 0.77
C CYS A 507 -19.31 33.26 0.84
N LYS A 508 -18.66 32.92 -0.28
CA LYS A 508 -17.64 31.87 -0.42
C LYS A 508 -18.11 30.46 -0.02
N ALA A 509 -19.40 30.20 0.17
CA ALA A 509 -19.92 28.89 0.53
C ALA A 509 -19.51 27.80 -0.48
N CYS A 510 -19.51 28.11 -1.78
CA CYS A 510 -19.01 27.21 -2.82
C CYS A 510 -17.53 26.82 -2.65
N LEU A 511 -16.71 27.73 -2.11
CA LEU A 511 -15.29 27.45 -1.82
C LEU A 511 -15.15 26.54 -0.58
N HIS A 512 -16.04 26.68 0.41
CA HIS A 512 -16.00 25.85 1.62
C HIS A 512 -16.41 24.40 1.38
N VAL A 513 -17.13 24.11 0.29
CA VAL A 513 -17.41 22.73 -0.15
C VAL A 513 -16.37 22.24 -1.18
N ALA A 514 -15.31 23.03 -1.41
CA ALA A 514 -14.30 22.77 -2.43
C ALA A 514 -14.91 22.42 -3.80
N CYS A 515 -15.95 23.16 -4.20
CA CYS A 515 -16.56 22.95 -5.50
C CYS A 515 -15.51 23.21 -6.61
N PRO A 516 -15.24 22.24 -7.47
CA PRO A 516 -14.25 22.38 -8.54
C PRO A 516 -14.77 23.15 -9.76
N ALA A 517 -16.00 23.67 -9.70
CA ALA A 517 -16.62 24.47 -10.77
C ALA A 517 -16.14 25.94 -10.75
#